data_d48c4d27a35d1e807cd3381e0378d062
#
_entry.id   d48c4d27a35d1e807cd3381e0378d062
#
_cell.length_a   1.000
_cell.length_b   1.000
_cell.length_c   1.000
_cell.angle_alpha   90.00
_cell.angle_beta   90.00
_cell.angle_gamma   90.00
#
_symmetry.space_group_name_H-M   'P 1'
#
loop_
_entity.id
_entity.type
_entity.pdbx_description
1 polymer ?
#
loop_
_entity_poly.entity_id
_entity_poly.type
_entity_poly.pdbx_seq_one_letter_code
_entity_poly.pdbx_strand_id
1 'polypeptide(L)'
;MSIEIKNKQEEKAREELTLLIQRYPALSGIEENIWQAFSMMRDSYSEGGKLLLCGNGGSSADTDHIVGELMKAFCSKRPLAPELLSNVKKLFGEEEASYFEKHLEQGLPAISFSSQTALHTAFSNDQDETLFHAQCLLGYGKPEDLLFCISTSGNAKNVSYALKLAKAMGIPSILLTGKDGGKGRAIADLSLIAPSNETYQIQELHLPIYHCLCLMLERSFFAA
;
A
#
# COMPACT_ATOMS: atom_id res chain seq x y z
N MET A 1 23.68 -0.23 -2.14
CA MET A 1 23.20 -0.73 -3.46
C MET A 1 23.83 0.12 -4.57
N SER A 2 24.42 -0.50 -5.61
CA SER A 2 25.06 0.28 -6.70
C SER A 2 24.03 1.06 -7.52
N ILE A 3 24.45 2.19 -8.14
CA ILE A 3 23.59 3.02 -9.00
C ILE A 3 23.00 2.17 -10.15
N GLU A 4 23.76 1.24 -10.69
CA GLU A 4 23.37 0.34 -11.78
C GLU A 4 22.20 -0.58 -11.39
N ILE A 5 22.20 -1.11 -10.16
CA ILE A 5 21.09 -1.94 -9.64
C ILE A 5 19.84 -1.10 -9.46
N LYS A 6 19.96 0.11 -8.92
CA LYS A 6 18.81 1.03 -8.78
C LYS A 6 18.17 1.36 -10.12
N ASN A 7 18.98 1.69 -11.13
CA ASN A 7 18.48 2.00 -12.47
C ASN A 7 17.73 0.82 -13.09
N LYS A 8 18.25 -0.40 -12.97
CA LYS A 8 17.61 -1.61 -13.50
C LYS A 8 16.28 -1.92 -12.79
N GLN A 9 16.20 -1.70 -11.48
CA GLN A 9 14.96 -1.89 -10.72
C GLN A 9 13.91 -0.85 -11.09
N GLU A 10 14.32 0.39 -11.33
CA GLU A 10 13.44 1.47 -11.76
C GLU A 10 12.91 1.22 -13.19
N GLU A 11 13.74 0.71 -14.10
CA GLU A 11 13.35 0.31 -15.45
C GLU A 11 12.27 -0.80 -15.40
N LYS A 12 12.47 -1.86 -14.60
CA LYS A 12 11.48 -2.93 -14.41
C LYS A 12 10.14 -2.40 -13.85
N ALA A 13 10.19 -1.45 -12.92
CA ALA A 13 8.96 -0.82 -12.41
C ALA A 13 8.25 0.00 -13.50
N ARG A 14 8.99 0.71 -14.36
CA ARG A 14 8.42 1.43 -15.52
C ARG A 14 7.77 0.50 -16.53
N GLU A 15 8.35 -0.68 -16.77
CA GLU A 15 7.75 -1.71 -17.63
C GLU A 15 6.36 -2.13 -17.12
N GLU A 16 6.19 -2.38 -15.82
CA GLU A 16 4.90 -2.74 -15.22
C GLU A 16 3.85 -1.62 -15.41
N LEU A 17 4.24 -0.36 -15.24
CA LEU A 17 3.37 0.79 -15.50
C LEU A 17 2.97 0.88 -16.97
N THR A 18 3.92 0.69 -17.88
CA THR A 18 3.66 0.68 -19.32
C THR A 18 2.66 -0.43 -19.69
N LEU A 19 2.81 -1.63 -19.13
CA LEU A 19 1.87 -2.74 -19.32
C LEU A 19 0.48 -2.44 -18.74
N LEU A 20 0.40 -1.74 -17.60
CA LEU A 20 -0.89 -1.28 -17.08
C LEU A 20 -1.60 -0.36 -18.09
N ILE A 21 -0.92 0.66 -18.60
CA ILE A 21 -1.52 1.61 -19.54
C ILE A 21 -1.92 0.96 -20.85
N GLN A 22 -1.13 -0.01 -21.35
CA GLN A 22 -1.50 -0.80 -22.54
C GLN A 22 -2.78 -1.61 -22.31
N ARG A 23 -2.96 -2.23 -21.14
CA ARG A 23 -4.14 -3.02 -20.79
C ARG A 23 -5.35 -2.16 -20.45
N TYR A 24 -5.13 -0.98 -19.89
CA TYR A 24 -6.16 -0.04 -19.43
C TYR A 24 -5.88 1.38 -19.94
N PRO A 25 -6.07 1.66 -21.25
CA PRO A 25 -5.76 2.97 -21.85
C PRO A 25 -6.48 4.15 -21.20
N ALA A 26 -7.64 3.90 -20.56
CA ALA A 26 -8.37 4.91 -19.80
C ALA A 26 -7.54 5.53 -18.64
N LEU A 27 -6.53 4.80 -18.13
CA LEU A 27 -5.67 5.27 -17.05
C LEU A 27 -4.51 6.15 -17.51
N SER A 28 -4.32 6.35 -18.84
CA SER A 28 -3.19 7.13 -19.37
C SER A 28 -3.12 8.56 -18.81
N GLY A 29 -4.27 9.17 -18.51
CA GLY A 29 -4.33 10.52 -17.94
C GLY A 29 -3.80 10.64 -16.50
N ILE A 30 -3.57 9.52 -15.81
CA ILE A 30 -3.04 9.47 -14.43
C ILE A 30 -1.74 8.68 -14.32
N GLU A 31 -1.10 8.34 -15.43
CA GLU A 31 0.14 7.55 -15.47
C GLU A 31 1.23 8.14 -14.58
N GLU A 32 1.48 9.45 -14.68
CA GLU A 32 2.49 10.13 -13.87
C GLU A 32 2.12 10.15 -12.38
N ASN A 33 0.84 10.27 -12.05
CA ASN A 33 0.40 10.17 -10.66
C ASN A 33 0.62 8.76 -10.08
N ILE A 34 0.41 7.71 -10.88
CA ILE A 34 0.70 6.32 -10.46
C ILE A 34 2.20 6.16 -10.22
N TRP A 35 3.05 6.73 -11.08
CA TRP A 35 4.50 6.73 -10.88
C TRP A 35 4.91 7.47 -9.59
N GLN A 36 4.33 8.63 -9.32
CA GLN A 36 4.57 9.38 -8.09
C GLN A 36 4.12 8.57 -6.84
N ALA A 37 2.95 7.91 -6.90
CA ALA A 37 2.48 7.05 -5.82
C ALA A 37 3.46 5.91 -5.54
N PHE A 38 3.91 5.22 -6.60
CA PHE A 38 4.96 4.21 -6.48
C PHE A 38 6.23 4.77 -5.82
N SER A 39 6.69 5.94 -6.25
CA SER A 39 7.90 6.57 -5.69
C SER A 39 7.74 6.85 -4.21
N MET A 40 6.61 7.41 -3.76
CA MET A 40 6.31 7.66 -2.35
C MET A 40 6.28 6.36 -1.53
N MET A 41 5.67 5.30 -2.06
CA MET A 41 5.60 3.98 -1.40
C MET A 41 7.00 3.36 -1.28
N ARG A 42 7.80 3.39 -2.35
CA ARG A 42 9.17 2.88 -2.39
C ARG A 42 10.06 3.61 -1.38
N ASP A 43 9.96 4.94 -1.35
CA ASP A 43 10.79 5.78 -0.48
C ASP A 43 10.45 5.51 1.01
N SER A 44 9.16 5.40 1.37
CA SER A 44 8.74 4.97 2.71
C SER A 44 9.37 3.62 3.11
N TYR A 45 9.27 2.60 2.27
CA TYR A 45 9.90 1.30 2.54
C TYR A 45 11.43 1.37 2.62
N SER A 46 12.06 2.20 1.81
CA SER A 46 13.51 2.39 1.82
C SER A 46 14.01 3.06 3.10
N GLU A 47 13.18 3.84 3.76
CA GLU A 47 13.42 4.47 5.06
C GLU A 47 13.02 3.58 6.25
N GLY A 48 12.56 2.34 5.99
CA GLY A 48 12.16 1.39 7.03
C GLY A 48 10.71 1.56 7.51
N GLY A 49 9.92 2.34 6.80
CA GLY A 49 8.49 2.55 7.04
C GLY A 49 7.63 1.39 6.56
N LYS A 50 6.33 1.55 6.73
CA LYS A 50 5.28 0.61 6.32
C LYS A 50 4.11 1.34 5.69
N LEU A 51 3.27 0.59 4.95
CA LEU A 51 2.00 1.10 4.46
C LEU A 51 0.90 0.93 5.51
N LEU A 52 0.19 2.02 5.78
CA LEU A 52 -1.01 2.05 6.62
C LEU A 52 -2.21 2.31 5.70
N LEU A 53 -3.19 1.40 5.69
CA LEU A 53 -4.25 1.44 4.69
C LEU A 53 -5.63 1.58 5.34
N CYS A 54 -6.49 2.41 4.74
CA CYS A 54 -7.89 2.53 5.17
C CYS A 54 -8.85 2.74 4.01
N GLY A 55 -10.07 2.26 4.19
CA GLY A 55 -11.18 2.37 3.24
C GLY A 55 -12.47 1.88 3.88
N ASN A 56 -13.58 1.98 3.15
CA ASN A 56 -14.90 1.52 3.60
C ASN A 56 -15.49 0.53 2.60
N GLY A 57 -16.26 -0.47 3.09
CA GLY A 57 -16.95 -1.42 2.23
C GLY A 57 -16.04 -2.14 1.25
N GLY A 58 -16.28 -2.07 -0.06
CA GLY A 58 -15.42 -2.63 -1.10
C GLY A 58 -14.00 -2.07 -1.06
N SER A 59 -13.86 -0.77 -0.80
CA SER A 59 -12.53 -0.14 -0.63
C SER A 59 -11.77 -0.66 0.61
N SER A 60 -12.48 -1.12 1.64
CA SER A 60 -11.87 -1.81 2.78
C SER A 60 -11.34 -3.19 2.37
N ALA A 61 -12.10 -3.94 1.56
CA ALA A 61 -11.65 -5.22 1.00
C ALA A 61 -10.41 -5.04 0.10
N ASP A 62 -10.35 -3.95 -0.69
CA ASP A 62 -9.17 -3.60 -1.48
C ASP A 62 -7.94 -3.37 -0.59
N THR A 63 -8.09 -2.73 0.60
CA THR A 63 -6.96 -2.54 1.51
C THR A 63 -6.43 -3.86 2.06
N ASP A 64 -7.30 -4.82 2.38
CA ASP A 64 -6.91 -6.17 2.82
C ASP A 64 -6.23 -6.95 1.68
N HIS A 65 -6.71 -6.78 0.44
CA HIS A 65 -6.10 -7.37 -0.75
C HIS A 65 -4.67 -6.84 -0.95
N ILE A 66 -4.47 -5.52 -0.89
CA ILE A 66 -3.13 -4.88 -0.99
C ILE A 66 -2.18 -5.46 0.07
N VAL A 67 -2.64 -5.62 1.33
CA VAL A 67 -1.84 -6.23 2.39
C VAL A 67 -1.43 -7.64 2.00
N GLY A 68 -2.35 -8.45 1.45
CA GLY A 68 -2.07 -9.80 1.00
C GLY A 68 -0.95 -9.85 -0.06
N GLU A 69 -0.94 -8.92 -1.03
CA GLU A 69 0.06 -8.88 -2.10
C GLU A 69 1.42 -8.32 -1.64
N LEU A 70 1.43 -7.46 -0.63
CA LEU A 70 2.66 -6.88 -0.10
C LEU A 70 3.35 -7.79 0.92
N MET A 71 2.60 -8.49 1.77
CA MET A 71 3.14 -9.28 2.87
C MET A 71 3.69 -10.65 2.47
N LYS A 72 3.46 -11.11 1.24
CA LYS A 72 4.02 -12.34 0.64
C LYS A 72 4.38 -12.09 -0.83
N ALA A 73 4.96 -13.05 -1.53
CA ALA A 73 5.16 -12.99 -2.98
C ALA A 73 3.84 -12.77 -3.72
N PHE A 74 3.86 -11.83 -4.66
CA PHE A 74 2.76 -11.59 -5.59
C PHE A 74 2.99 -12.35 -6.91
N CYS A 75 4.06 -12.02 -7.62
CA CYS A 75 4.45 -12.68 -8.88
C CYS A 75 5.88 -13.21 -8.87
N SER A 76 6.72 -12.78 -7.93
CA SER A 76 8.13 -13.13 -7.85
C SER A 76 8.46 -13.70 -6.48
N LYS A 77 9.19 -14.83 -6.43
CA LYS A 77 9.63 -15.39 -5.15
C LYS A 77 10.47 -14.38 -4.37
N ARG A 78 10.23 -14.27 -3.07
CA ARG A 78 10.91 -13.33 -2.16
C ARG A 78 11.71 -14.13 -1.12
N PRO A 79 12.96 -14.58 -1.45
CA PRO A 79 13.74 -15.43 -0.57
C PRO A 79 14.04 -14.72 0.75
N LEU A 80 14.11 -15.50 1.84
CA LEU A 80 14.50 -14.98 3.15
C LEU A 80 15.92 -14.43 3.14
N ALA A 81 16.18 -13.46 4.01
CA ALA A 81 17.52 -12.93 4.19
C ALA A 81 18.49 -14.03 4.65
N PRO A 82 19.68 -14.17 4.05
CA PRO A 82 20.66 -15.22 4.42
C PRO A 82 21.06 -15.17 5.90
N GLU A 83 21.12 -13.96 6.48
CA GLU A 83 21.41 -13.79 7.91
C GLU A 83 20.33 -14.40 8.80
N LEU A 84 19.06 -14.23 8.45
CA LEU A 84 17.94 -14.86 9.18
C LEU A 84 18.05 -16.38 9.13
N LEU A 85 18.28 -16.94 7.95
CA LEU A 85 18.43 -18.40 7.78
C LEU A 85 19.65 -18.94 8.58
N SER A 86 20.77 -18.21 8.57
CA SER A 86 21.93 -18.54 9.38
C SER A 86 21.60 -18.56 10.88
N ASN A 87 20.84 -17.60 11.37
CA ASN A 87 20.41 -17.53 12.76
C ASN A 87 19.46 -18.68 13.13
N VAL A 88 18.49 -19.01 12.27
CA VAL A 88 17.59 -20.15 12.46
C VAL A 88 18.40 -21.45 12.53
N LYS A 89 19.32 -21.67 11.59
CA LYS A 89 20.20 -22.85 11.55
C LYS A 89 21.03 -22.98 12.83
N LYS A 90 21.59 -21.87 13.33
CA LYS A 90 22.40 -21.83 14.56
C LYS A 90 21.58 -22.17 15.80
N LEU A 91 20.33 -21.72 15.88
CA LEU A 91 19.48 -21.86 17.06
C LEU A 91 18.68 -23.18 17.08
N PHE A 92 18.24 -23.64 15.93
CA PHE A 92 17.25 -24.73 15.80
C PHE A 92 17.71 -25.89 14.89
N GLY A 93 18.77 -25.72 14.13
CA GLY A 93 19.34 -26.74 13.23
C GLY A 93 19.00 -26.52 11.75
N GLU A 94 19.53 -27.44 10.92
CA GLU A 94 19.42 -27.37 9.45
C GLU A 94 17.99 -27.64 8.95
N GLU A 95 17.28 -28.55 9.63
CA GLU A 95 15.93 -28.97 9.22
C GLU A 95 14.96 -27.80 9.28
N GLU A 96 14.92 -27.07 10.39
CA GLU A 96 14.10 -25.88 10.55
C GLU A 96 14.49 -24.75 9.61
N ALA A 97 15.78 -24.53 9.40
CA ALA A 97 16.27 -23.52 8.46
C ALA A 97 15.79 -23.83 7.03
N SER A 98 15.92 -25.07 6.59
CA SER A 98 15.45 -25.53 5.27
C SER A 98 13.92 -25.45 5.14
N TYR A 99 13.19 -25.77 6.21
CA TYR A 99 11.74 -25.67 6.23
C TYR A 99 11.27 -24.20 6.10
N PHE A 100 11.88 -23.26 6.83
CA PHE A 100 11.56 -21.84 6.74
C PHE A 100 11.94 -21.26 5.37
N GLU A 101 13.10 -21.60 4.82
CA GLU A 101 13.53 -21.17 3.48
C GLU A 101 12.54 -21.62 2.39
N LYS A 102 11.97 -22.80 2.56
CA LYS A 102 11.00 -23.35 1.60
C LYS A 102 9.62 -22.70 1.71
N HIS A 103 9.18 -22.35 2.92
CA HIS A 103 7.77 -22.03 3.19
C HIS A 103 7.50 -20.60 3.62
N LEU A 104 8.54 -19.80 3.93
CA LEU A 104 8.39 -18.38 4.25
C LEU A 104 8.97 -17.51 3.14
N GLU A 105 8.48 -16.28 3.07
CA GLU A 105 8.89 -15.28 2.11
C GLU A 105 9.03 -13.92 2.79
N GLN A 106 9.89 -13.05 2.26
CA GLN A 106 9.97 -11.68 2.72
C GLN A 106 8.71 -10.89 2.32
N GLY A 107 8.22 -10.07 3.25
CA GLY A 107 7.11 -9.15 3.04
C GLY A 107 7.55 -7.68 3.03
N LEU A 108 6.76 -6.84 2.39
CA LEU A 108 6.76 -5.39 2.59
C LEU A 108 5.70 -5.07 3.65
N PRO A 109 6.06 -4.50 4.81
CA PRO A 109 5.13 -4.32 5.92
C PRO A 109 3.93 -3.45 5.54
N ALA A 110 2.72 -3.98 5.72
CA ALA A 110 1.48 -3.28 5.42
C ALA A 110 0.39 -3.65 6.44
N ILE A 111 -0.40 -2.67 6.88
CA ILE A 111 -1.47 -2.86 7.86
C ILE A 111 -2.75 -2.23 7.32
N SER A 112 -3.79 -3.04 7.13
CA SER A 112 -5.15 -2.56 6.91
C SER A 112 -5.82 -2.26 8.23
N PHE A 113 -6.35 -1.05 8.39
CA PHE A 113 -7.12 -0.69 9.60
C PHE A 113 -8.42 -1.46 9.72
N SER A 114 -8.97 -1.89 8.59
CA SER A 114 -10.22 -2.67 8.53
C SER A 114 -10.11 -4.04 9.19
N SER A 115 -8.91 -4.62 9.26
CA SER A 115 -8.66 -5.91 9.88
C SER A 115 -8.65 -5.85 11.42
N GLN A 116 -8.79 -4.65 12.01
CA GLN A 116 -8.75 -4.43 13.48
C GLN A 116 -10.15 -4.54 14.10
N THR A 117 -10.85 -5.65 13.89
CA THR A 117 -12.28 -5.81 14.25
C THR A 117 -12.59 -5.54 15.73
N ALA A 118 -11.79 -6.07 16.67
CA ALA A 118 -12.02 -5.87 18.10
C ALA A 118 -11.81 -4.39 18.50
N LEU A 119 -10.75 -3.75 17.99
CA LEU A 119 -10.51 -2.34 18.20
C LEU A 119 -11.64 -1.49 17.62
N HIS A 120 -12.10 -1.83 16.39
CA HIS A 120 -13.18 -1.10 15.74
C HIS A 120 -14.47 -1.12 16.57
N THR A 121 -14.90 -2.30 17.01
CA THR A 121 -16.15 -2.43 17.79
C THR A 121 -16.05 -1.74 19.15
N ALA A 122 -14.93 -1.87 19.87
CA ALA A 122 -14.69 -1.18 21.12
C ALA A 122 -14.68 0.35 20.96
N PHE A 123 -13.89 0.84 19.99
CA PHE A 123 -13.78 2.27 19.73
C PHE A 123 -15.12 2.90 19.31
N SER A 124 -15.89 2.20 18.45
CA SER A 124 -17.20 2.70 17.99
C SER A 124 -18.26 2.71 19.12
N ASN A 125 -18.10 1.86 20.13
CA ASN A 125 -18.96 1.89 21.31
C ASN A 125 -18.62 3.03 22.27
N ASP A 126 -17.34 3.36 22.41
CA ASP A 126 -16.84 4.27 23.44
C ASP A 126 -16.63 5.70 22.92
N GLN A 127 -16.44 5.88 21.61
CA GLN A 127 -16.05 7.13 20.97
C GLN A 127 -16.83 7.39 19.65
N ASP A 128 -16.49 8.45 18.93
CA ASP A 128 -17.02 8.73 17.59
C ASP A 128 -16.41 7.77 16.56
N GLU A 129 -17.22 6.83 16.03
CA GLU A 129 -16.80 5.84 15.03
C GLU A 129 -16.17 6.46 13.78
N THR A 130 -16.52 7.71 13.44
CA THR A 130 -15.93 8.43 12.30
C THR A 130 -14.44 8.72 12.49
N LEU A 131 -13.90 8.58 13.68
CA LEU A 131 -12.48 8.75 14.01
C LEU A 131 -11.71 7.43 14.04
N PHE A 132 -12.34 6.29 13.78
CA PHE A 132 -11.68 4.98 13.89
C PHE A 132 -10.39 4.88 13.07
N HIS A 133 -10.39 5.28 11.80
CA HIS A 133 -9.18 5.26 10.97
C HIS A 133 -8.10 6.22 11.49
N ALA A 134 -8.49 7.37 12.00
CA ALA A 134 -7.56 8.30 12.64
C ALA A 134 -6.98 7.72 13.93
N GLN A 135 -7.78 7.00 14.74
CA GLN A 135 -7.31 6.32 15.94
C GLN A 135 -6.28 5.22 15.62
N CYS A 136 -6.54 4.42 14.57
CA CYS A 136 -5.56 3.43 14.11
C CYS A 136 -4.26 4.10 13.65
N LEU A 137 -4.37 5.19 12.87
CA LEU A 137 -3.20 5.95 12.44
C LEU A 137 -2.39 6.50 13.63
N LEU A 138 -3.06 7.06 14.64
CA LEU A 138 -2.41 7.56 15.84
C LEU A 138 -1.63 6.46 16.60
N GLY A 139 -2.18 5.24 16.62
CA GLY A 139 -1.56 4.11 17.31
C GLY A 139 -0.39 3.45 16.55
N TYR A 140 -0.47 3.38 15.21
CA TYR A 140 0.50 2.66 14.39
C TYR A 140 1.50 3.57 13.66
N GLY A 141 1.13 4.83 13.41
CA GLY A 141 1.83 5.71 12.49
C GLY A 141 3.12 6.28 13.03
N LYS A 142 4.12 6.31 12.19
CA LYS A 142 5.42 6.94 12.39
C LYS A 142 5.75 7.84 11.20
N PRO A 143 6.65 8.81 11.31
CA PRO A 143 6.98 9.75 10.22
C PRO A 143 7.45 9.09 8.92
N GLU A 144 8.17 7.97 9.01
CA GLU A 144 8.66 7.19 7.86
C GLU A 144 7.60 6.37 7.15
N ASP A 145 6.39 6.21 7.73
CA ASP A 145 5.28 5.46 7.16
C ASP A 145 4.57 6.23 6.05
N LEU A 146 3.71 5.55 5.30
CA LEU A 146 2.83 6.17 4.32
C LEU A 146 1.38 5.72 4.56
N LEU A 147 0.46 6.68 4.62
CA LEU A 147 -0.97 6.42 4.67
C LEU A 147 -1.55 6.30 3.25
N PHE A 148 -2.13 5.14 2.92
CA PHE A 148 -2.82 4.89 1.66
C PHE A 148 -4.33 4.76 1.89
N CYS A 149 -5.10 5.75 1.46
CA CYS A 149 -6.54 5.80 1.62
C CYS A 149 -7.26 5.40 0.33
N ILE A 150 -8.34 4.64 0.43
CA ILE A 150 -9.22 4.32 -0.69
C ILE A 150 -10.64 4.84 -0.40
N SER A 151 -11.15 5.72 -1.29
CA SER A 151 -12.51 6.26 -1.19
C SER A 151 -13.03 6.67 -2.56
N THR A 152 -13.98 5.95 -3.12
CA THR A 152 -14.50 6.18 -4.48
C THR A 152 -15.01 7.60 -4.72
N SER A 153 -15.58 8.26 -3.72
CA SER A 153 -16.05 9.65 -3.80
C SER A 153 -15.07 10.69 -3.28
N GLY A 154 -14.01 10.26 -2.56
CA GLY A 154 -13.12 11.17 -1.83
C GLY A 154 -13.78 11.98 -0.71
N ASN A 155 -15.06 11.66 -0.33
CA ASN A 155 -15.85 12.40 0.65
C ASN A 155 -16.16 11.63 1.95
N ALA A 156 -15.64 10.40 2.11
CA ALA A 156 -15.82 9.63 3.32
C ALA A 156 -15.23 10.36 4.53
N LYS A 157 -16.06 10.63 5.56
CA LYS A 157 -15.71 11.47 6.71
C LYS A 157 -14.56 10.86 7.51
N ASN A 158 -14.58 9.55 7.77
CA ASN A 158 -13.53 8.83 8.51
C ASN A 158 -12.18 8.82 7.76
N VAL A 159 -12.20 8.65 6.43
CA VAL A 159 -11.01 8.77 5.58
C VAL A 159 -10.46 10.20 5.61
N SER A 160 -11.34 11.20 5.54
CA SER A 160 -10.93 12.61 5.64
C SER A 160 -10.25 12.94 6.97
N TYR A 161 -10.71 12.35 8.09
CA TYR A 161 -10.05 12.53 9.39
C TYR A 161 -8.68 11.84 9.46
N ALA A 162 -8.54 10.65 8.87
CA ALA A 162 -7.24 9.99 8.77
C ALA A 162 -6.23 10.83 7.96
N LEU A 163 -6.64 11.36 6.80
CA LEU A 163 -5.80 12.25 5.98
C LEU A 163 -5.37 13.52 6.73
N LYS A 164 -6.30 14.16 7.46
CA LYS A 164 -5.99 15.36 8.28
C LYS A 164 -4.99 15.04 9.38
N LEU A 165 -5.16 13.90 10.04
CA LEU A 165 -4.26 13.47 11.11
C LEU A 165 -2.89 13.10 10.55
N ALA A 166 -2.80 12.40 9.41
CA ALA A 166 -1.54 12.10 8.74
C ALA A 166 -0.75 13.38 8.46
N LYS A 167 -1.41 14.39 7.91
CA LYS A 167 -0.79 15.70 7.67
C LYS A 167 -0.28 16.37 8.94
N ALA A 168 -1.04 16.29 10.04
CA ALA A 168 -0.64 16.83 11.33
C ALA A 168 0.54 16.05 11.97
N MET A 169 0.66 14.74 11.67
CA MET A 169 1.76 13.89 12.14
C MET A 169 2.99 13.90 11.20
N GLY A 170 2.94 14.62 10.06
CA GLY A 170 4.00 14.61 9.06
C GLY A 170 4.13 13.28 8.29
N ILE A 171 3.07 12.47 8.26
CA ILE A 171 3.02 11.19 7.53
C ILE A 171 2.52 11.46 6.11
N PRO A 172 3.30 11.13 5.06
CA PRO A 172 2.86 11.26 3.67
C PRO A 172 1.57 10.47 3.39
N SER A 173 0.72 10.99 2.52
CA SER A 173 -0.59 10.38 2.24
C SER A 173 -0.94 10.31 0.76
N ILE A 174 -1.49 9.16 0.34
CA ILE A 174 -2.05 8.92 -0.98
C ILE A 174 -3.54 8.65 -0.84
N LEU A 175 -4.35 9.25 -1.72
CA LEU A 175 -5.77 8.97 -1.86
C LEU A 175 -6.05 8.34 -3.23
N LEU A 176 -6.47 7.07 -3.25
CA LEU A 176 -7.02 6.40 -4.43
C LEU A 176 -8.54 6.65 -4.46
N THR A 177 -9.02 7.30 -5.52
CA THR A 177 -10.38 7.83 -5.59
C THR A 177 -10.92 7.85 -7.03
N GLY A 178 -12.08 8.44 -7.23
CA GLY A 178 -12.70 8.68 -8.53
C GLY A 178 -13.43 10.03 -8.57
N LYS A 179 -14.31 10.22 -9.52
CA LYS A 179 -15.06 11.47 -9.73
C LYS A 179 -14.10 12.66 -9.85
N ASP A 180 -14.31 13.68 -9.03
CA ASP A 180 -13.45 14.87 -8.91
C ASP A 180 -12.39 14.77 -7.79
N GLY A 181 -12.37 13.64 -7.08
CA GLY A 181 -11.50 13.40 -5.91
C GLY A 181 -12.08 13.89 -4.59
N GLY A 182 -13.21 14.58 -4.61
CA GLY A 182 -13.92 15.08 -3.43
C GLY A 182 -13.06 15.98 -2.54
N LYS A 183 -13.47 16.11 -1.27
CA LYS A 183 -12.74 16.91 -0.26
C LYS A 183 -11.37 16.29 0.09
N GLY A 184 -11.22 14.98 -0.05
CA GLY A 184 -9.97 14.28 0.25
C GLY A 184 -8.82 14.73 -0.64
N ARG A 185 -9.09 15.05 -1.93
CA ARG A 185 -8.10 15.55 -2.88
C ARG A 185 -7.34 16.79 -2.39
N ALA A 186 -8.00 17.67 -1.67
CA ALA A 186 -7.37 18.90 -1.17
C ALA A 186 -6.55 18.67 0.12
N ILE A 187 -6.64 17.48 0.73
CA ILE A 187 -5.98 17.14 1.99
C ILE A 187 -4.79 16.21 1.75
N ALA A 188 -4.97 15.18 0.93
CA ALA A 188 -3.93 14.21 0.58
C ALA A 188 -2.76 14.87 -0.15
N ASP A 189 -1.55 14.35 0.05
CA ASP A 189 -0.36 14.84 -0.64
C ASP A 189 -0.35 14.42 -2.11
N LEU A 190 -0.94 13.26 -2.42
CA LEU A 190 -1.14 12.79 -3.79
C LEU A 190 -2.54 12.15 -3.93
N SER A 191 -3.21 12.40 -5.05
CA SER A 191 -4.48 11.75 -5.38
C SER A 191 -4.41 11.04 -6.73
N LEU A 192 -4.79 9.75 -6.73
CA LEU A 192 -5.00 8.93 -7.92
C LEU A 192 -6.50 8.93 -8.24
N ILE A 193 -6.90 9.66 -9.27
CA ILE A 193 -8.32 9.84 -9.60
C ILE A 193 -8.67 8.93 -10.77
N ALA A 194 -9.27 7.77 -10.50
CA ALA A 194 -9.78 6.87 -11.53
C ALA A 194 -10.80 7.58 -12.43
N PRO A 195 -10.70 7.48 -13.76
CA PRO A 195 -11.49 8.26 -14.71
C PRO A 195 -12.91 7.70 -14.89
N SER A 196 -13.71 7.72 -13.82
CA SER A 196 -15.13 7.36 -13.82
C SER A 196 -15.88 8.14 -12.74
N ASN A 197 -17.21 8.26 -12.95
CA ASN A 197 -18.14 8.86 -11.99
C ASN A 197 -19.02 7.81 -11.28
N GLU A 198 -19.04 6.57 -11.78
CA GLU A 198 -19.84 5.49 -11.23
C GLU A 198 -19.02 4.69 -10.20
N THR A 199 -19.58 4.47 -9.00
CA THR A 199 -18.86 3.87 -7.88
C THR A 199 -18.27 2.50 -8.23
N TYR A 200 -19.04 1.62 -8.89
CA TYR A 200 -18.57 0.28 -9.25
C TYR A 200 -17.45 0.33 -10.31
N GLN A 201 -17.55 1.22 -11.32
CA GLN A 201 -16.50 1.39 -12.33
C GLN A 201 -15.21 1.98 -11.74
N ILE A 202 -15.34 2.89 -10.77
CA ILE A 202 -14.19 3.41 -10.02
C ILE A 202 -13.48 2.25 -9.31
N GLN A 203 -14.23 1.37 -8.63
CA GLN A 203 -13.67 0.19 -7.95
C GLN A 203 -13.02 -0.79 -8.93
N GLU A 204 -13.64 -1.03 -10.11
CA GLU A 204 -13.05 -1.83 -11.17
C GLU A 204 -11.70 -1.28 -11.67
N LEU A 205 -11.51 0.04 -11.65
CA LEU A 205 -10.25 0.68 -12.03
C LEU A 205 -9.25 0.77 -10.86
N HIS A 206 -9.71 0.77 -9.62
CA HIS A 206 -8.83 0.73 -8.45
C HIS A 206 -7.99 -0.55 -8.43
N LEU A 207 -8.60 -1.70 -8.76
CA LEU A 207 -7.94 -3.01 -8.78
C LEU A 207 -6.66 -3.03 -9.63
N PRO A 208 -6.66 -2.72 -10.93
CA PRO A 208 -5.46 -2.74 -11.74
C PRO A 208 -4.43 -1.68 -11.31
N ILE A 209 -4.86 -0.54 -10.75
CA ILE A 209 -3.94 0.49 -10.25
C ILE A 209 -3.14 -0.07 -9.07
N TYR A 210 -3.80 -0.59 -8.02
CA TYR A 210 -3.05 -1.06 -6.86
C TYR A 210 -2.27 -2.36 -7.13
N HIS A 211 -2.75 -3.23 -8.02
CA HIS A 211 -1.96 -4.38 -8.49
C HIS A 211 -0.66 -3.93 -9.16
N CYS A 212 -0.74 -2.90 -10.03
CA CYS A 212 0.45 -2.34 -10.66
C CYS A 212 1.43 -1.78 -9.62
N LEU A 213 0.94 -1.01 -8.64
CA LEU A 213 1.78 -0.48 -7.56
C LEU A 213 2.46 -1.60 -6.77
N CYS A 214 1.74 -2.69 -6.43
CA CYS A 214 2.32 -3.85 -5.76
C CYS A 214 3.40 -4.54 -6.62
N LEU A 215 3.16 -4.72 -7.94
CA LEU A 215 4.15 -5.28 -8.87
C LEU A 215 5.40 -4.39 -8.98
N MET A 216 5.22 -3.08 -9.15
CA MET A 216 6.32 -2.12 -9.22
C MET A 216 7.20 -2.16 -7.96
N LEU A 217 6.59 -2.27 -6.78
CA LEU A 217 7.30 -2.45 -5.51
C LEU A 217 8.02 -3.79 -5.46
N GLU A 218 7.37 -4.88 -5.86
CA GLU A 218 7.99 -6.21 -5.90
C GLU A 218 9.22 -6.22 -6.82
N ARG A 219 9.13 -5.60 -8.02
CA ARG A 219 10.28 -5.44 -8.94
C ARG A 219 11.41 -4.61 -8.32
N SER A 220 11.06 -3.61 -7.53
CA SER A 220 12.06 -2.71 -6.92
C SER A 220 12.80 -3.34 -5.75
N PHE A 221 12.16 -4.21 -4.97
CA PHE A 221 12.77 -4.76 -3.76
C PHE A 221 13.26 -6.21 -3.90
N PHE A 222 12.66 -7.00 -4.80
CA PHE A 222 12.91 -8.46 -4.86
C PHE A 222 13.31 -8.97 -6.26
N ALA A 223 13.23 -8.15 -7.33
CA ALA A 223 13.68 -8.61 -8.64
C ALA A 223 15.21 -8.60 -8.73
N ALA A 224 15.79 -9.78 -8.93
CA ALA A 224 17.21 -9.96 -9.22
C ALA A 224 17.60 -9.44 -10.62
#